data_28ed2806957ca8473352e7a703d13314
#
_entry.id   28ed2806957ca8473352e7a703d13314
#
_cell.length_a   1.000
_cell.length_b   1.000
_cell.length_c   1.000
_cell.angle_alpha   90.00
_cell.angle_beta   90.00
_cell.angle_gamma   90.00
#
_symmetry.space_group_name_H-M   'P 1'
#
loop_
_entity.id
_entity.type
_entity.pdbx_description
1 polymer ?
#
loop_
_entity_poly.entity_id
_entity_poly.type
_entity_poly.pdbx_seq_one_letter_code
_entity_poly.pdbx_strand_id
1 'polypeptide(L)'
;MLVFLAACSTVRQETLPGSGYAVASWYGPDFNGRPTSSGEIFNMYSMTCAHKEYPFGTKVKVTNVANNKTAECVVNDRGPFVEGRDIDLSYAVAKEIGIIGTGTGKVFLEVDGRDISYIRKVKVQSAGKTGPFAIQVGSFAESINAVRLKVALRLKYGNVYIQESELKGATYYRVRIGNFESLSSAVSTAEQLGQEGYPTVVMKADVKI
;
A
#
# COMPACT_ATOMS: atom_id res chain seq x y z
N MET A 1 -11.85 -47.39 2.52
CA MET A 1 -11.88 -46.44 1.36
C MET A 1 -11.90 -45.03 1.95
N LEU A 2 -10.71 -44.42 2.09
CA LEU A 2 -10.58 -43.07 2.64
C LEU A 2 -10.77 -42.06 1.49
N VAL A 3 -11.81 -41.24 1.58
CA VAL A 3 -12.05 -40.13 0.66
C VAL A 3 -11.28 -38.89 1.18
N PHE A 4 -10.18 -38.52 0.51
CA PHE A 4 -9.51 -37.28 0.73
C PHE A 4 -10.33 -36.14 0.08
N LEU A 5 -11.05 -35.36 0.88
CA LEU A 5 -11.60 -34.09 0.45
C LEU A 5 -10.45 -33.05 0.34
N ALA A 6 -9.97 -32.82 -0.87
CA ALA A 6 -9.10 -31.68 -1.17
C ALA A 6 -9.92 -30.41 -1.02
N ALA A 7 -9.70 -29.66 0.05
CA ALA A 7 -10.21 -28.31 0.19
C ALA A 7 -9.48 -27.40 -0.82
N CYS A 8 -10.10 -27.21 -1.98
CA CYS A 8 -9.70 -26.18 -2.93
C CYS A 8 -9.97 -24.81 -2.28
N SER A 9 -8.94 -24.16 -1.72
CA SER A 9 -9.02 -22.76 -1.36
C SER A 9 -9.16 -21.97 -2.65
N THR A 10 -10.38 -21.56 -2.96
CA THR A 10 -10.65 -20.60 -4.04
C THR A 10 -9.96 -19.28 -3.66
N VAL A 11 -8.83 -19.01 -4.28
CA VAL A 11 -8.22 -17.68 -4.30
C VAL A 11 -9.26 -16.75 -4.90
N ARG A 12 -9.85 -15.91 -4.07
CA ARG A 12 -10.78 -14.88 -4.52
C ARG A 12 -9.98 -13.92 -5.41
N GLN A 13 -10.21 -14.01 -6.70
CA GLN A 13 -9.59 -13.12 -7.69
C GLN A 13 -10.15 -11.71 -7.41
N GLU A 14 -9.33 -10.86 -6.78
CA GLU A 14 -9.68 -9.44 -6.62
C GLU A 14 -9.82 -8.85 -8.03
N THR A 15 -11.01 -8.39 -8.36
CA THR A 15 -11.22 -7.60 -9.57
C THR A 15 -10.48 -6.28 -9.39
N LEU A 16 -9.40 -6.09 -10.15
CA LEU A 16 -8.69 -4.81 -10.16
C LEU A 16 -9.66 -3.72 -10.62
N PRO A 17 -9.65 -2.53 -10.00
CA PRO A 17 -10.45 -1.40 -10.45
C PRO A 17 -10.18 -1.12 -11.92
N GLY A 18 -11.23 -0.84 -12.67
CA GLY A 18 -11.15 -0.66 -14.12
C GLY A 18 -10.47 0.65 -14.55
N SER A 19 -10.44 0.84 -15.86
CA SER A 19 -9.92 2.05 -16.51
C SER A 19 -10.80 3.27 -16.22
N GLY A 20 -10.21 4.48 -16.16
CA GLY A 20 -10.96 5.71 -15.92
C GLY A 20 -10.15 6.99 -16.02
N TYR A 21 -10.87 8.13 -16.08
CA TYR A 21 -10.24 9.45 -16.00
C TYR A 21 -9.83 9.78 -14.56
N ALA A 22 -8.68 10.44 -14.44
CA ALA A 22 -8.05 10.78 -13.17
C ALA A 22 -7.27 12.09 -13.29
N VAL A 23 -6.94 12.68 -12.15
CA VAL A 23 -6.01 13.80 -12.06
C VAL A 23 -4.68 13.28 -11.52
N ALA A 24 -3.65 13.37 -12.36
CA ALA A 24 -2.28 13.03 -11.99
C ALA A 24 -1.53 14.24 -11.47
N SER A 25 -0.65 14.00 -10.51
CA SER A 25 0.44 14.89 -10.13
C SER A 25 1.74 14.09 -10.07
N TRP A 26 2.84 14.69 -9.64
CA TRP A 26 4.10 13.97 -9.48
C TRP A 26 4.82 14.34 -8.19
N TYR A 27 5.61 13.41 -7.69
CA TYR A 27 6.43 13.61 -6.49
C TYR A 27 7.58 14.55 -6.75
N GLY A 28 7.76 15.54 -5.89
CA GLY A 28 8.95 16.39 -5.88
C GLY A 28 10.22 15.63 -5.47
N PRO A 29 11.41 16.24 -5.69
CA PRO A 29 12.70 15.63 -5.37
C PRO A 29 12.88 15.32 -3.89
N ASP A 30 12.15 15.96 -2.99
CA ASP A 30 12.24 15.79 -1.54
C ASP A 30 11.84 14.40 -1.05
N PHE A 31 11.17 13.62 -1.89
CA PHE A 31 10.78 12.24 -1.58
C PHE A 31 11.79 11.20 -2.03
N ASN A 32 12.76 11.57 -2.87
CA ASN A 32 13.75 10.64 -3.39
C ASN A 32 14.60 10.03 -2.26
N GLY A 33 14.78 8.72 -2.27
CA GLY A 33 15.51 7.98 -1.24
C GLY A 33 14.69 7.67 0.02
N ARG A 34 13.43 8.06 0.12
CA ARG A 34 12.56 7.75 1.27
C ARG A 34 11.81 6.44 1.06
N PRO A 35 11.48 5.71 2.15
CA PRO A 35 10.69 4.49 2.05
C PRO A 35 9.24 4.79 1.62
N THR A 36 8.73 4.00 0.69
CA THR A 36 7.33 3.98 0.26
C THR A 36 6.48 3.13 1.21
N SER A 37 5.16 3.15 1.00
CA SER A 37 4.21 2.33 1.77
C SER A 37 4.33 0.84 1.49
N SER A 38 4.90 0.41 0.34
CA SER A 38 5.24 -0.99 0.05
C SER A 38 6.50 -1.48 0.77
N GLY A 39 7.30 -0.55 1.33
CA GLY A 39 8.59 -0.80 1.96
C GLY A 39 9.80 -0.67 1.02
N GLU A 40 9.59 -0.34 -0.25
CA GLU A 40 10.66 -0.02 -1.19
C GLU A 40 11.21 1.39 -0.94
N ILE A 41 12.45 1.64 -1.41
CA ILE A 41 13.00 2.99 -1.42
C ILE A 41 12.56 3.69 -2.72
N PHE A 42 11.92 4.84 -2.57
CA PHE A 42 11.48 5.63 -3.72
C PHE A 42 12.68 6.15 -4.52
N ASN A 43 12.67 5.84 -5.80
CA ASN A 43 13.59 6.39 -6.80
C ASN A 43 12.78 7.17 -7.82
N MET A 44 12.95 8.49 -7.86
CA MET A 44 12.20 9.37 -8.74
C MET A 44 12.43 9.08 -10.25
N TYR A 45 13.50 8.36 -10.59
CA TYR A 45 13.82 7.98 -11.97
C TYR A 45 13.27 6.59 -12.36
N SER A 46 12.64 5.87 -11.45
CA SER A 46 11.96 4.59 -11.72
C SER A 46 10.53 4.83 -12.20
N MET A 47 9.99 3.89 -12.98
CA MET A 47 8.62 3.96 -13.52
C MET A 47 7.61 3.48 -12.48
N THR A 48 7.38 4.31 -11.44
CA THR A 48 6.50 3.99 -10.31
C THR A 48 5.47 5.10 -10.06
N CYS A 49 4.43 4.76 -9.33
CA CYS A 49 3.38 5.68 -8.95
C CYS A 49 2.76 5.32 -7.58
N ALA A 50 2.04 6.29 -6.99
CA ALA A 50 1.19 6.08 -5.83
C ALA A 50 -0.28 6.15 -6.21
N HIS A 51 -1.07 5.25 -5.65
CA HIS A 51 -2.52 5.26 -5.77
C HIS A 51 -3.16 4.93 -4.41
N LYS A 52 -4.35 5.50 -4.13
CA LYS A 52 -5.03 5.34 -2.84
C LYS A 52 -5.42 3.88 -2.58
N GLU A 53 -5.91 3.18 -3.61
CA GLU A 53 -6.61 1.91 -3.48
C GLU A 53 -6.00 0.74 -4.27
N TYR A 54 -5.32 1.00 -5.41
CA TYR A 54 -4.77 -0.08 -6.23
C TYR A 54 -3.77 -0.91 -5.42
N PRO A 55 -3.85 -2.25 -5.45
CA PRO A 55 -2.86 -3.10 -4.82
C PRO A 55 -1.44 -2.77 -5.26
N PHE A 56 -0.45 -2.93 -4.39
CA PHE A 56 0.94 -2.79 -4.80
C PHE A 56 1.29 -3.82 -5.89
N GLY A 57 2.11 -3.40 -6.83
CA GLY A 57 2.44 -4.18 -8.01
C GLY A 57 1.46 -4.00 -9.18
N THR A 58 0.33 -3.28 -9.00
CA THR A 58 -0.57 -2.98 -10.11
C THR A 58 0.18 -2.20 -11.19
N LYS A 59 0.15 -2.70 -12.42
CA LYS A 59 0.69 -2.03 -13.60
C LYS A 59 -0.38 -1.12 -14.19
N VAL A 60 -0.05 0.15 -14.32
CA VAL A 60 -0.98 1.18 -14.80
C VAL A 60 -0.36 1.89 -15.99
N LYS A 61 -1.05 1.85 -17.12
CA LYS A 61 -0.77 2.69 -18.27
C LYS A 61 -1.46 4.03 -18.06
N VAL A 62 -0.69 5.10 -18.09
CA VAL A 62 -1.13 6.47 -17.86
C VAL A 62 -1.06 7.24 -19.16
N THR A 63 -2.19 7.72 -19.66
CA THR A 63 -2.29 8.52 -20.90
C THR A 63 -2.64 9.95 -20.54
N ASN A 64 -1.79 10.91 -20.91
CA ASN A 64 -2.09 12.33 -20.76
C ASN A 64 -3.13 12.76 -21.82
N VAL A 65 -4.31 13.20 -21.37
CA VAL A 65 -5.44 13.56 -22.23
C VAL A 65 -5.12 14.77 -23.14
N ALA A 66 -4.23 15.67 -22.71
CA ALA A 66 -3.94 16.89 -23.45
C ALA A 66 -3.01 16.68 -24.67
N ASN A 67 -2.16 15.63 -24.65
CA ASN A 67 -1.14 15.42 -25.68
C ASN A 67 -1.04 13.96 -26.18
N ASN A 68 -1.87 13.06 -25.65
CA ASN A 68 -1.91 11.62 -25.95
C ASN A 68 -0.59 10.86 -25.67
N LYS A 69 0.36 11.46 -24.93
CA LYS A 69 1.55 10.73 -24.50
C LYS A 69 1.20 9.73 -23.42
N THR A 70 1.84 8.57 -23.46
CA THR A 70 1.59 7.45 -22.55
C THR A 70 2.87 7.02 -21.86
N ALA A 71 2.75 6.53 -20.63
CA ALA A 71 3.80 5.82 -19.92
C ALA A 71 3.18 4.75 -19.02
N GLU A 72 3.95 3.73 -18.70
CA GLU A 72 3.54 2.70 -17.73
C GLU A 72 4.20 2.95 -16.38
N CYS A 73 3.50 2.67 -15.30
CA CYS A 73 4.06 2.69 -13.96
C CYS A 73 3.55 1.53 -13.10
N VAL A 74 4.32 1.19 -12.08
CA VAL A 74 3.95 0.18 -11.07
C VAL A 74 3.56 0.91 -9.79
N VAL A 75 2.42 0.58 -9.23
CA VAL A 75 1.96 1.12 -7.94
C VAL A 75 2.80 0.51 -6.83
N ASN A 76 3.59 1.33 -6.14
CA ASN A 76 4.40 0.92 -5.00
C ASN A 76 4.25 1.82 -3.77
N ASP A 77 3.41 2.87 -3.86
CA ASP A 77 3.15 3.76 -2.73
C ASP A 77 1.66 4.09 -2.58
N ARG A 78 1.31 4.74 -1.47
CA ARG A 78 -0.02 5.24 -1.14
C ARG A 78 -0.10 6.76 -1.23
N GLY A 79 -1.18 7.23 -1.77
CA GLY A 79 -1.49 8.64 -2.04
C GLY A 79 -2.11 8.80 -3.42
N PRO A 80 -2.32 10.04 -3.85
CA PRO A 80 -2.19 11.30 -3.11
C PRO A 80 -3.25 11.48 -2.02
N PHE A 81 -2.88 12.17 -0.93
CA PHE A 81 -3.82 12.54 0.15
C PHE A 81 -4.20 14.03 0.07
N VAL A 82 -4.13 14.58 -1.13
CA VAL A 82 -4.58 15.92 -1.49
C VAL A 82 -5.87 15.79 -2.27
N GLU A 83 -6.87 16.60 -1.92
CA GLU A 83 -8.15 16.61 -2.59
C GLU A 83 -8.00 16.96 -4.09
N GLY A 84 -8.83 16.33 -4.93
CA GLY A 84 -8.81 16.53 -6.38
C GLY A 84 -7.65 15.86 -7.11
N ARG A 85 -6.82 15.05 -6.43
CA ARG A 85 -5.77 14.23 -7.05
C ARG A 85 -6.02 12.74 -6.82
N ASP A 86 -5.71 11.93 -7.84
CA ASP A 86 -6.02 10.50 -7.83
C ASP A 86 -4.78 9.62 -7.90
N ILE A 87 -3.73 10.06 -8.61
CA ILE A 87 -2.48 9.33 -8.79
C ILE A 87 -1.29 10.28 -8.70
N ASP A 88 -0.23 9.88 -7.98
CA ASP A 88 1.04 10.60 -7.96
C ASP A 88 2.10 9.80 -8.72
N LEU A 89 2.69 10.43 -9.72
CA LEU A 89 3.67 9.80 -10.61
C LEU A 89 5.09 10.07 -10.13
N SER A 90 6.03 9.18 -10.45
CA SER A 90 7.45 9.49 -10.36
C SER A 90 7.82 10.60 -11.34
N TYR A 91 8.97 11.24 -11.16
CA TYR A 91 9.51 12.20 -12.11
C TYR A 91 9.66 11.60 -13.51
N ALA A 92 10.13 10.35 -13.61
CA ALA A 92 10.32 9.67 -14.89
C ALA A 92 9.01 9.54 -15.67
N VAL A 93 7.95 9.04 -15.03
CA VAL A 93 6.62 8.89 -15.65
C VAL A 93 6.06 10.26 -16.04
N ALA A 94 6.10 11.24 -15.14
CA ALA A 94 5.58 12.58 -15.37
C ALA A 94 6.30 13.31 -16.51
N LYS A 95 7.61 13.10 -16.64
CA LYS A 95 8.42 13.62 -17.76
C LYS A 95 8.00 13.00 -19.07
N GLU A 96 7.79 11.68 -19.10
CA GLU A 96 7.42 10.96 -20.31
C GLU A 96 6.06 11.40 -20.86
N ILE A 97 5.06 11.56 -19.97
CA ILE A 97 3.74 12.04 -20.38
C ILE A 97 3.62 13.57 -20.47
N GLY A 98 4.68 14.32 -20.09
CA GLY A 98 4.77 15.76 -20.30
C GLY A 98 3.97 16.62 -19.32
N ILE A 99 3.89 16.25 -18.02
CA ILE A 99 3.19 17.06 -16.98
C ILE A 99 4.15 17.76 -16.02
N ILE A 100 5.47 17.66 -16.20
CA ILE A 100 6.42 18.29 -15.28
C ILE A 100 6.20 19.81 -15.16
N GLY A 101 5.99 20.49 -16.26
CA GLY A 101 5.83 21.96 -16.27
C GLY A 101 4.50 22.43 -15.68
N THR A 102 3.43 21.66 -15.82
CA THR A 102 2.10 21.97 -15.26
C THR A 102 1.92 21.50 -13.81
N GLY A 103 2.76 20.58 -13.35
CA GLY A 103 2.67 19.95 -12.03
C GLY A 103 1.53 18.94 -11.89
N THR A 104 0.42 19.15 -12.61
CA THR A 104 -0.74 18.26 -12.64
C THR A 104 -1.28 18.14 -14.06
N GLY A 105 -2.06 17.08 -14.32
CA GLY A 105 -2.70 16.89 -15.62
C GLY A 105 -3.86 15.89 -15.55
N LYS A 106 -4.86 16.06 -16.44
CA LYS A 106 -5.92 15.07 -16.61
C LYS A 106 -5.36 13.90 -17.41
N VAL A 107 -5.50 12.70 -16.88
CA VAL A 107 -5.02 11.46 -17.46
C VAL A 107 -6.14 10.44 -17.60
N PHE A 108 -5.93 9.45 -18.46
CA PHE A 108 -6.71 8.24 -18.50
C PHE A 108 -5.85 7.10 -18.00
N LEU A 109 -6.36 6.33 -17.04
CA LEU A 109 -5.67 5.18 -16.43
C LEU A 109 -6.24 3.89 -16.98
N GLU A 110 -5.36 2.97 -17.37
CA GLU A 110 -5.70 1.60 -17.78
C GLU A 110 -4.89 0.63 -16.93
N VAL A 111 -5.56 -0.30 -16.26
CA VAL A 111 -4.89 -1.34 -15.49
C VAL A 111 -4.48 -2.49 -16.41
N ASP A 112 -3.18 -2.75 -16.52
CA ASP A 112 -2.58 -3.79 -17.37
C ASP A 112 -1.93 -4.90 -16.52
N GLY A 113 -2.70 -5.43 -15.58
CA GLY A 113 -2.27 -6.55 -14.74
C GLY A 113 -1.56 -6.14 -13.46
N ARG A 114 -0.86 -7.11 -12.86
CA ARG A 114 -0.19 -6.95 -11.57
C ARG A 114 1.06 -7.79 -11.46
N ASP A 115 2.10 -7.23 -10.91
CA ASP A 115 3.28 -7.99 -10.46
C ASP A 115 2.97 -8.70 -9.14
N ILE A 116 2.84 -10.01 -9.20
CA ILE A 116 2.51 -10.86 -8.04
C ILE A 116 3.65 -10.98 -7.03
N SER A 117 4.87 -10.54 -7.36
CA SER A 117 6.00 -10.51 -6.41
C SER A 117 5.74 -9.56 -5.22
N TYR A 118 4.80 -8.62 -5.39
CA TYR A 118 4.34 -7.76 -4.30
C TYR A 118 3.44 -8.46 -3.28
N ILE A 119 2.86 -9.63 -3.58
CA ILE A 119 2.07 -10.39 -2.62
C ILE A 119 2.94 -10.82 -1.44
N ARG A 120 2.52 -10.53 -0.22
CA ARG A 120 3.26 -10.79 1.01
C ARG A 120 2.59 -11.89 1.83
N LYS A 121 3.41 -12.81 2.35
CA LYS A 121 2.94 -13.82 3.32
C LYS A 121 2.80 -13.19 4.70
N VAL A 122 1.72 -13.56 5.41
CA VAL A 122 1.50 -13.16 6.80
C VAL A 122 2.54 -13.80 7.70
N LYS A 123 3.10 -12.99 8.60
CA LYS A 123 3.92 -13.46 9.72
C LYS A 123 3.07 -13.44 10.97
N VAL A 124 3.04 -14.53 11.72
CA VAL A 124 2.40 -14.60 13.04
C VAL A 124 3.50 -14.64 14.08
N GLN A 125 3.59 -13.58 14.90
CA GLN A 125 4.49 -13.56 16.04
C GLN A 125 3.82 -14.34 17.17
N SER A 126 4.61 -15.02 18.02
CA SER A 126 4.10 -15.82 19.15
C SER A 126 3.13 -15.00 20.04
N ALA A 127 1.84 -15.09 19.75
CA ALA A 127 0.82 -14.17 20.28
C ALA A 127 -0.04 -14.79 21.39
N GLY A 128 0.22 -16.05 21.78
CA GLY A 128 -0.68 -16.79 22.68
C GLY A 128 -2.02 -17.17 22.00
N LYS A 129 -2.91 -17.79 22.76
CA LYS A 129 -4.23 -18.23 22.24
C LYS A 129 -5.35 -17.22 22.49
N THR A 130 -5.13 -16.23 23.36
CA THR A 130 -6.16 -15.28 23.78
C THR A 130 -5.80 -13.84 23.37
N GLY A 131 -6.78 -13.12 22.78
CA GLY A 131 -6.64 -11.73 22.32
C GLY A 131 -6.57 -10.68 23.45
N PRO A 132 -6.61 -9.41 23.13
CA PRO A 132 -6.78 -8.86 21.79
C PRO A 132 -5.52 -8.97 20.92
N PHE A 133 -5.72 -9.00 19.59
CA PHE A 133 -4.63 -9.05 18.62
C PHE A 133 -4.57 -7.77 17.79
N ALA A 134 -3.39 -7.49 17.24
CA ALA A 134 -3.16 -6.40 16.30
C ALA A 134 -2.35 -6.90 15.09
N ILE A 135 -2.49 -6.19 13.98
CA ILE A 135 -1.69 -6.42 12.76
C ILE A 135 -0.78 -5.23 12.59
N GLN A 136 0.53 -5.43 12.66
CA GLN A 136 1.50 -4.40 12.27
C GLN A 136 1.66 -4.45 10.75
N VAL A 137 1.46 -3.30 10.09
CA VAL A 137 1.47 -3.16 8.62
C VAL A 137 2.69 -2.37 8.15
N GLY A 138 3.33 -1.60 9.01
CA GLY A 138 4.53 -0.85 8.69
C GLY A 138 5.29 -0.40 9.94
N SER A 139 6.57 -0.05 9.75
CA SER A 139 7.42 0.56 10.78
C SER A 139 8.35 1.55 10.09
N PHE A 140 8.36 2.80 10.54
CA PHE A 140 9.07 3.90 9.89
C PHE A 140 9.92 4.66 10.90
N ALA A 141 11.08 5.13 10.47
CA ALA A 141 11.90 6.05 11.26
C ALA A 141 11.31 7.47 11.28
N GLU A 142 10.59 7.85 10.22
CA GLU A 142 9.95 9.15 10.09
C GLU A 142 8.44 9.06 10.33
N SER A 143 7.90 9.90 11.22
CA SER A 143 6.48 9.92 11.57
C SER A 143 5.57 10.21 10.37
N ILE A 144 6.02 11.05 9.43
CA ILE A 144 5.21 11.43 8.26
C ILE A 144 4.86 10.22 7.38
N ASN A 145 5.78 9.24 7.23
CA ASN A 145 5.52 8.03 6.45
C ASN A 145 4.50 7.11 7.15
N ALA A 146 4.57 7.04 8.48
CA ALA A 146 3.57 6.32 9.27
C ALA A 146 2.19 6.98 9.19
N VAL A 147 2.12 8.32 9.21
CA VAL A 147 0.86 9.06 9.06
C VAL A 147 0.23 8.81 7.69
N ARG A 148 1.01 8.83 6.61
CA ARG A 148 0.52 8.53 5.25
C ARG A 148 -0.07 7.12 5.16
N LEU A 149 0.66 6.12 5.65
CA LEU A 149 0.15 4.74 5.67
C LEU A 149 -1.12 4.61 6.52
N LYS A 150 -1.16 5.25 7.71
CA LYS A 150 -2.36 5.28 8.56
C LYS A 150 -3.56 5.88 7.81
N VAL A 151 -3.39 7.01 7.11
CA VAL A 151 -4.48 7.65 6.34
C VAL A 151 -4.98 6.71 5.25
N ALA A 152 -4.09 6.08 4.48
CA ALA A 152 -4.47 5.11 3.46
C ALA A 152 -5.27 3.94 4.02
N LEU A 153 -4.77 3.34 5.10
CA LEU A 153 -5.44 2.18 5.71
C LEU A 153 -6.81 2.53 6.30
N ARG A 154 -6.98 3.78 6.79
CA ARG A 154 -8.27 4.25 7.33
C ARG A 154 -9.39 4.35 6.30
N LEU A 155 -9.08 4.36 5.01
CA LEU A 155 -10.09 4.31 3.95
C LEU A 155 -10.85 2.97 3.93
N LYS A 156 -10.20 1.87 4.39
CA LYS A 156 -10.76 0.51 4.35
C LYS A 156 -10.89 -0.14 5.73
N TYR A 157 -10.06 0.25 6.69
CA TYR A 157 -9.95 -0.43 7.99
C TYR A 157 -10.25 0.53 9.14
N GLY A 158 -11.07 0.10 10.08
CA GLY A 158 -11.23 0.76 11.36
C GLY A 158 -10.00 0.55 12.26
N ASN A 159 -9.93 1.32 13.36
CA ASN A 159 -8.96 1.10 14.44
C ASN A 159 -7.48 1.10 14.02
N VAL A 160 -7.12 1.98 13.05
CA VAL A 160 -5.74 2.16 12.60
C VAL A 160 -5.06 3.21 13.48
N TYR A 161 -3.95 2.83 14.09
CA TYR A 161 -3.19 3.70 14.98
C TYR A 161 -1.68 3.61 14.74
N ILE A 162 -0.96 4.61 15.21
CA ILE A 162 0.50 4.64 15.22
C ILE A 162 0.95 4.43 16.67
N GLN A 163 1.90 3.54 16.85
CA GLN A 163 2.58 3.33 18.13
C GLN A 163 4.05 3.69 17.97
N GLU A 164 4.51 4.60 18.82
CA GLU A 164 5.93 4.89 18.95
C GLU A 164 6.62 3.78 19.75
N SER A 165 7.82 3.46 19.36
CA SER A 165 8.63 2.40 19.96
C SER A 165 10.10 2.76 19.82
N GLU A 166 10.83 2.73 20.92
CA GLU A 166 12.28 2.88 20.91
C GLU A 166 12.95 1.53 20.70
N LEU A 167 13.91 1.48 19.80
CA LEU A 167 14.74 0.32 19.54
C LEU A 167 16.20 0.75 19.32
N LYS A 168 17.12 0.31 20.16
CA LYS A 168 18.55 0.64 20.08
C LYS A 168 18.83 2.14 20.01
N GLY A 169 18.07 2.96 20.76
CA GLY A 169 18.23 4.41 20.80
C GLY A 169 17.62 5.17 19.61
N ALA A 170 16.89 4.49 18.72
CA ALA A 170 16.14 5.12 17.63
C ALA A 170 14.64 4.95 17.83
N THR A 171 13.86 6.00 17.53
CA THR A 171 12.40 5.98 17.58
C THR A 171 11.85 5.45 16.27
N TYR A 172 10.87 4.54 16.37
CA TYR A 172 10.14 4.00 15.23
C TYR A 172 8.64 4.21 15.40
N TYR A 173 7.97 4.57 14.32
CA TYR A 173 6.53 4.77 14.21
C TYR A 173 5.90 3.55 13.54
N ARG A 174 5.26 2.68 14.37
CA ARG A 174 4.65 1.43 13.90
C ARG A 174 3.18 1.65 13.60
N VAL A 175 2.77 1.38 12.36
CA VAL A 175 1.37 1.48 11.95
C VAL A 175 0.70 0.13 12.19
N ARG A 176 -0.38 0.15 12.95
CA ARG A 176 -1.11 -1.06 13.36
C ARG A 176 -2.61 -0.91 13.12
N ILE A 177 -3.24 -2.05 12.84
CA ILE A 177 -4.69 -2.23 12.88
C ILE A 177 -4.97 -3.11 14.10
N GLY A 178 -5.84 -2.66 14.99
CA GLY A 178 -5.97 -3.31 16.28
C GLY A 178 -7.37 -3.74 16.66
N ASN A 179 -7.41 -4.40 17.83
CA ASN A 179 -8.60 -4.90 18.51
C ASN A 179 -9.32 -6.07 17.84
N PHE A 180 -8.56 -7.05 17.36
CA PHE A 180 -9.15 -8.31 16.95
C PHE A 180 -9.31 -9.23 18.17
N GLU A 181 -10.51 -9.73 18.40
CA GLU A 181 -10.81 -10.61 19.52
C GLU A 181 -10.24 -12.02 19.33
N SER A 182 -10.15 -12.48 18.08
CA SER A 182 -9.62 -13.80 17.75
C SER A 182 -8.40 -13.75 16.83
N LEU A 183 -7.50 -14.71 17.01
CA LEU A 183 -6.33 -14.87 16.12
C LEU A 183 -6.77 -15.13 14.68
N SER A 184 -7.84 -15.89 14.46
CA SER A 184 -8.34 -16.22 13.12
C SER A 184 -8.82 -14.96 12.37
N SER A 185 -9.53 -14.04 13.02
CA SER A 185 -9.95 -12.79 12.39
C SER A 185 -8.77 -11.88 12.07
N ALA A 186 -7.78 -11.79 12.96
CA ALA A 186 -6.54 -11.03 12.71
C ALA A 186 -5.75 -11.62 11.53
N VAL A 187 -5.60 -12.95 11.46
CA VAL A 187 -4.89 -13.63 10.36
C VAL A 187 -5.62 -13.42 9.03
N SER A 188 -6.95 -13.60 9.00
CA SER A 188 -7.74 -13.39 7.77
C SER A 188 -7.60 -11.97 7.22
N THR A 189 -7.66 -10.95 8.10
CA THR A 189 -7.44 -9.55 7.68
C THR A 189 -5.98 -9.33 7.24
N ALA A 190 -5.00 -9.93 7.92
CA ALA A 190 -3.61 -9.83 7.54
C ALA A 190 -3.32 -10.50 6.18
N GLU A 191 -4.01 -11.59 5.85
CA GLU A 191 -3.93 -12.24 4.54
C GLU A 191 -4.46 -11.33 3.42
N GLN A 192 -5.60 -10.66 3.64
CA GLN A 192 -6.13 -9.67 2.69
C GLN A 192 -5.13 -8.53 2.45
N LEU A 193 -4.56 -7.97 3.52
CA LEU A 193 -3.51 -6.96 3.43
C LEU A 193 -2.26 -7.48 2.70
N GLY A 194 -1.86 -8.73 2.96
CA GLY A 194 -0.76 -9.40 2.29
C GLY A 194 -1.03 -9.58 0.80
N GLN A 195 -2.27 -9.89 0.41
CA GLN A 195 -2.70 -9.90 -0.99
C GLN A 195 -2.60 -8.51 -1.61
N GLU A 196 -2.93 -7.43 -0.90
CA GLU A 196 -2.72 -6.05 -1.37
C GLU A 196 -1.24 -5.64 -1.44
N GLY A 197 -0.32 -6.45 -0.90
CA GLY A 197 1.13 -6.24 -0.95
C GLY A 197 1.71 -5.62 0.33
N TYR A 198 0.92 -5.43 1.38
CA TYR A 198 1.44 -4.91 2.65
C TYR A 198 2.24 -5.97 3.42
N PRO A 199 3.39 -5.61 4.00
CA PRO A 199 4.06 -6.49 4.96
C PRO A 199 3.22 -6.56 6.23
N THR A 200 2.83 -7.77 6.64
CA THR A 200 1.95 -7.97 7.79
C THR A 200 2.56 -8.85 8.86
N VAL A 201 2.42 -8.42 10.12
CA VAL A 201 2.79 -9.21 11.30
C VAL A 201 1.63 -9.19 12.28
N VAL A 202 1.01 -10.36 12.50
CA VAL A 202 0.00 -10.54 13.54
C VAL A 202 0.69 -10.73 14.87
N MET A 203 0.26 -9.98 15.88
CA MET A 203 0.83 -10.01 17.23
C MET A 203 -0.24 -9.77 18.29
N LYS A 204 0.10 -9.97 19.55
CA LYS A 204 -0.75 -9.54 20.67
C LYS A 204 -0.83 -7.99 20.65
N ALA A 205 -2.02 -7.44 20.83
CA ALA A 205 -2.15 -6.00 20.98
C ALA A 205 -1.53 -5.56 22.30
N ASP A 206 -0.76 -4.46 22.28
CA ASP A 206 -0.29 -3.83 23.52
C ASP A 206 -1.49 -3.10 24.14
N VAL A 207 -2.10 -3.69 25.14
CA VAL A 207 -3.14 -3.03 25.93
C VAL A 207 -2.42 -1.97 26.77
N LYS A 208 -2.46 -0.70 26.37
CA LYS A 208 -2.20 0.39 27.31
C LYS A 208 -3.40 0.44 28.24
N ILE A 209 -3.21 -0.03 29.48
CA ILE A 209 -4.11 0.21 30.61
C ILE A 209 -4.05 1.69 30.96
#